data_db2bb426b6a502e613fdeabe2d777d0b
#
_entry.id   db2bb426b6a502e613fdeabe2d777d0b
#
_cell.length_a   1.000
_cell.length_b   1.000
_cell.length_c   1.000
_cell.angle_alpha   90.00
_cell.angle_beta   90.00
_cell.angle_gamma   90.00
#
_symmetry.space_group_name_H-M   'P 1'
#
loop_
_entity.id
_entity.type
_entity.pdbx_description
1 polymer ?
#
loop_
_entity_poly.entity_id
_entity_poly.type
_entity_poly.pdbx_seq_one_letter_code
_entity_poly.pdbx_strand_id
1 'polypeptide(L)'
;GVFLLASLPHIGVIFLSSATDWYGSVFPEQLTGAHYEEALGHPLVVPSIQNSLLYASGAMVVDLVLGLAIAWVIVRSTIRGRALLDALVMLPLAVPGLVLAFGYLALAQEGRAFSFLVGVNGNPAALLIIAYAVRRLPYVVRAAVAGLQQSNVTLEEAALSLGAPPLRMMRRIALPLLSANLLAGGILAFAFAMLEVSDSLILAQQAEHFPITKAIYALLNTLGNGYELASALGVWAMVFLGISIVGAVSLAGKRGGLFRM
;
A
#
# COMPACT_ATOMS: atom_id res chain seq x y z
N GLY A 1 19.20 18.07 -13.92
CA GLY A 1 20.09 17.47 -12.91
C GLY A 1 19.37 16.55 -11.95
N VAL A 2 18.47 17.07 -11.07
CA VAL A 2 17.85 16.28 -9.98
C VAL A 2 17.06 15.08 -10.50
N PHE A 3 16.25 15.25 -11.55
CA PHE A 3 15.49 14.14 -12.15
C PHE A 3 16.37 13.02 -12.68
N LEU A 4 17.49 13.34 -13.33
CA LEU A 4 18.43 12.35 -13.83
C LEU A 4 19.06 11.54 -12.67
N LEU A 5 19.48 12.22 -11.61
CA LEU A 5 20.04 11.55 -10.43
C LEU A 5 18.99 10.64 -9.75
N ALA A 6 17.74 11.10 -9.62
CA ALA A 6 16.67 10.31 -9.06
C ALA A 6 16.30 9.10 -9.93
N SER A 7 16.51 9.16 -11.25
CA SER A 7 16.24 8.07 -12.18
C SER A 7 17.32 7.01 -12.25
N LEU A 8 18.55 7.30 -11.78
CA LEU A 8 19.68 6.37 -11.88
C LEU A 8 19.41 4.98 -11.32
N PRO A 9 18.81 4.81 -10.12
CA PRO A 9 18.50 3.47 -9.63
C PRO A 9 17.51 2.70 -10.52
N HIS A 10 16.53 3.39 -11.09
CA HIS A 10 15.53 2.78 -11.98
C HIS A 10 16.17 2.35 -13.29
N ILE A 11 17.05 3.20 -13.86
CA ILE A 11 17.82 2.89 -15.07
C ILE A 11 18.74 1.69 -14.81
N GLY A 12 19.41 1.64 -13.66
CA GLY A 12 20.26 0.52 -13.25
C GLY A 12 19.49 -0.80 -13.20
N VAL A 13 18.30 -0.82 -12.59
CA VAL A 13 17.45 -2.00 -12.53
C VAL A 13 16.97 -2.44 -13.92
N ILE A 14 16.61 -1.49 -14.80
CA ILE A 14 16.21 -1.77 -16.20
C ILE A 14 17.37 -2.37 -16.98
N PHE A 15 18.58 -1.84 -16.85
CA PHE A 15 19.75 -2.42 -17.51
C PHE A 15 20.07 -3.81 -16.97
N LEU A 16 20.06 -4.01 -15.66
CA LEU A 16 20.33 -5.30 -15.05
C LEU A 16 19.29 -6.37 -15.47
N SER A 17 18.02 -5.99 -15.56
CA SER A 17 16.96 -6.89 -16.01
C SER A 17 17.06 -7.25 -17.49
N SER A 18 17.77 -6.46 -18.28
CA SER A 18 17.90 -6.64 -19.74
C SER A 18 19.30 -7.06 -20.18
N ALA A 19 20.27 -7.15 -19.28
CA ALA A 19 21.65 -7.54 -19.62
C ALA A 19 21.79 -9.07 -19.64
N THR A 20 22.49 -9.59 -20.63
CA THR A 20 22.88 -11.02 -20.64
C THR A 20 23.97 -11.27 -19.61
N ASP A 21 25.03 -10.46 -19.68
CA ASP A 21 26.15 -10.41 -18.72
C ASP A 21 26.57 -8.95 -18.56
N TRP A 22 26.52 -8.46 -17.34
CA TRP A 22 26.96 -7.07 -17.08
C TRP A 22 28.05 -7.06 -16.03
N TYR A 23 29.29 -7.17 -16.49
CA TYR A 23 30.45 -7.23 -15.61
C TYR A 23 31.56 -6.27 -16.10
N GLY A 24 32.03 -5.41 -15.22
CA GLY A 24 33.23 -4.59 -15.48
C GLY A 24 33.08 -3.45 -16.50
N SER A 25 31.88 -3.21 -17.02
CA SER A 25 31.58 -2.12 -17.98
C SER A 25 30.55 -1.14 -17.43
N VAL A 26 30.52 0.09 -18.00
CA VAL A 26 29.53 1.13 -17.59
C VAL A 26 28.14 0.83 -18.14
N PHE A 27 28.07 0.19 -19.31
CA PHE A 27 26.82 -0.22 -19.96
C PHE A 27 26.88 -1.70 -20.32
N PRO A 28 25.72 -2.41 -20.33
CA PRO A 28 25.67 -3.78 -20.77
C PRO A 28 26.11 -3.92 -22.24
N GLU A 29 26.92 -4.92 -22.54
CA GLU A 29 27.40 -5.17 -23.91
C GLU A 29 26.34 -5.84 -24.79
N GLN A 30 25.51 -6.69 -24.17
CA GLN A 30 24.42 -7.41 -24.86
C GLN A 30 23.14 -7.30 -24.05
N LEU A 31 22.04 -7.05 -24.76
CA LEU A 31 20.69 -6.93 -24.17
C LEU A 31 19.84 -8.13 -24.57
N THR A 32 19.03 -8.60 -23.62
CA THR A 32 18.09 -9.70 -23.79
C THR A 32 16.74 -9.36 -23.15
N GLY A 33 15.67 -9.95 -23.66
CA GLY A 33 14.34 -9.94 -23.01
C GLY A 33 14.02 -11.24 -22.25
N ALA A 34 14.92 -12.22 -22.28
CA ALA A 34 14.67 -13.56 -21.75
C ALA A 34 14.34 -13.55 -20.24
N HIS A 35 14.99 -12.69 -19.45
CA HIS A 35 14.76 -12.60 -18.00
C HIS A 35 13.34 -12.20 -17.64
N TYR A 36 12.64 -11.44 -18.50
CA TYR A 36 11.25 -11.07 -18.27
C TYR A 36 10.29 -12.25 -18.43
N GLU A 37 10.53 -13.10 -19.45
CA GLU A 37 9.75 -14.32 -19.66
C GLU A 37 10.04 -15.35 -18.57
N GLU A 38 11.31 -15.55 -18.25
CA GLU A 38 11.75 -16.46 -17.20
C GLU A 38 11.21 -16.04 -15.83
N ALA A 39 11.24 -14.75 -15.51
CA ALA A 39 10.67 -14.21 -14.28
C ALA A 39 9.16 -14.51 -14.19
N LEU A 40 8.39 -14.29 -15.25
CA LEU A 40 6.95 -14.61 -15.26
C LEU A 40 6.68 -16.12 -15.17
N GLY A 41 7.57 -16.95 -15.69
CA GLY A 41 7.50 -18.41 -15.55
C GLY A 41 7.92 -18.92 -14.16
N HIS A 42 8.57 -18.10 -13.35
CA HIS A 42 9.06 -18.51 -12.05
C HIS A 42 7.91 -18.73 -11.04
N PRO A 43 7.91 -19.86 -10.27
CA PRO A 43 6.80 -20.23 -9.38
C PRO A 43 6.43 -19.17 -8.33
N LEU A 44 7.39 -18.33 -7.91
CA LEU A 44 7.15 -17.27 -6.92
C LEU A 44 6.46 -16.03 -7.51
N VAL A 45 6.56 -15.77 -8.81
CA VAL A 45 6.25 -14.43 -9.36
C VAL A 45 4.76 -14.20 -9.46
N VAL A 46 4.02 -15.04 -10.15
CA VAL A 46 2.56 -14.84 -10.32
C VAL A 46 1.81 -14.86 -8.99
N PRO A 47 2.07 -15.82 -8.06
CA PRO A 47 1.46 -15.78 -6.74
C PRO A 47 1.81 -14.51 -5.95
N SER A 48 3.05 -14.02 -6.04
CA SER A 48 3.46 -12.81 -5.31
C SER A 48 2.75 -11.54 -5.79
N ILE A 49 2.43 -11.45 -7.08
CA ILE A 49 1.62 -10.37 -7.64
C ILE A 49 0.20 -10.41 -7.04
N GLN A 50 -0.42 -11.59 -7.02
CA GLN A 50 -1.76 -11.79 -6.45
C GLN A 50 -1.79 -11.46 -4.96
N ASN A 51 -0.80 -11.91 -4.20
CA ASN A 51 -0.65 -11.62 -2.77
C ASN A 51 -0.48 -10.13 -2.52
N SER A 52 0.38 -9.44 -3.26
CA SER A 52 0.57 -7.99 -3.12
C SER A 52 -0.72 -7.22 -3.38
N LEU A 53 -1.46 -7.60 -4.43
CA LEU A 53 -2.76 -7.01 -4.72
C LEU A 53 -3.76 -7.22 -3.59
N LEU A 54 -3.84 -8.45 -3.08
CA LEU A 54 -4.74 -8.80 -1.99
C LEU A 54 -4.42 -8.01 -0.72
N TYR A 55 -3.14 -8.00 -0.32
CA TYR A 55 -2.73 -7.33 0.92
C TYR A 55 -2.86 -5.81 0.83
N ALA A 56 -2.42 -5.21 -0.28
CA ALA A 56 -2.50 -3.77 -0.47
C ALA A 56 -3.95 -3.28 -0.62
N SER A 57 -4.79 -4.02 -1.37
CA SER A 57 -6.21 -3.67 -1.51
C SER A 57 -6.97 -3.87 -0.20
N GLY A 58 -6.70 -4.96 0.52
CA GLY A 58 -7.28 -5.21 1.84
C GLY A 58 -6.92 -4.12 2.84
N ALA A 59 -5.64 -3.73 2.90
CA ALA A 59 -5.17 -2.64 3.75
C ALA A 59 -5.84 -1.31 3.37
N MET A 60 -5.90 -0.97 2.09
CA MET A 60 -6.57 0.24 1.60
C MET A 60 -8.05 0.29 2.03
N VAL A 61 -8.79 -0.82 1.93
CA VAL A 61 -10.20 -0.86 2.35
C VAL A 61 -10.32 -0.65 3.85
N VAL A 62 -9.50 -1.30 4.66
CA VAL A 62 -9.46 -1.10 6.11
C VAL A 62 -9.16 0.36 6.43
N ASP A 63 -8.16 0.95 5.77
CA ASP A 63 -7.74 2.34 5.98
C ASP A 63 -8.83 3.33 5.58
N LEU A 64 -9.55 3.11 4.49
CA LEU A 64 -10.65 3.97 4.08
C LEU A 64 -11.78 3.98 5.11
N VAL A 65 -12.13 2.82 5.65
CA VAL A 65 -13.20 2.68 6.65
C VAL A 65 -12.77 3.29 7.98
N LEU A 66 -11.63 2.87 8.53
CA LEU A 66 -11.13 3.34 9.81
C LEU A 66 -10.69 4.80 9.73
N GLY A 67 -10.01 5.19 8.66
CA GLY A 67 -9.51 6.54 8.45
C GLY A 67 -10.62 7.56 8.37
N LEU A 68 -11.73 7.24 7.68
CA LEU A 68 -12.91 8.11 7.66
C LEU A 68 -13.56 8.21 9.05
N ALA A 69 -13.72 7.09 9.75
CA ALA A 69 -14.31 7.08 11.09
C ALA A 69 -13.47 7.90 12.09
N ILE A 70 -12.14 7.74 12.06
CA ILE A 70 -11.21 8.50 12.90
C ILE A 70 -11.24 9.99 12.53
N ALA A 71 -11.17 10.32 11.26
CA ALA A 71 -11.22 11.70 10.78
C ALA A 71 -12.53 12.40 11.19
N TRP A 72 -13.64 11.65 11.14
CA TRP A 72 -14.94 12.13 11.62
C TRP A 72 -14.90 12.50 13.11
N VAL A 73 -14.33 11.63 13.94
CA VAL A 73 -14.15 11.89 15.37
C VAL A 73 -13.26 13.12 15.59
N ILE A 74 -12.16 13.24 14.88
CA ILE A 74 -11.21 14.35 15.03
C ILE A 74 -11.86 15.69 14.66
N VAL A 75 -12.62 15.75 13.55
CA VAL A 75 -13.11 17.02 12.98
C VAL A 75 -14.52 17.38 13.45
N ARG A 76 -15.43 16.42 13.55
CA ARG A 76 -16.86 16.63 13.80
C ARG A 76 -17.29 16.37 15.24
N SER A 77 -16.47 15.70 16.06
CA SER A 77 -16.83 15.44 17.45
C SER A 77 -16.20 16.42 18.43
N THR A 78 -16.83 16.54 19.61
CA THR A 78 -16.33 17.30 20.76
C THR A 78 -15.76 16.37 21.84
N ILE A 79 -15.50 15.10 21.53
CA ILE A 79 -15.05 14.09 22.49
C ILE A 79 -13.69 14.49 23.06
N ARG A 80 -13.58 14.40 24.41
CA ARG A 80 -12.31 14.60 25.10
C ARG A 80 -11.34 13.48 24.66
N GLY A 81 -10.11 13.85 24.27
CA GLY A 81 -9.10 12.89 23.81
C GLY A 81 -8.96 12.77 22.29
N ARG A 82 -9.73 13.52 21.47
CA ARG A 82 -9.58 13.53 20.00
C ARG A 82 -8.16 13.92 19.55
N ALA A 83 -7.48 14.80 20.28
CA ALA A 83 -6.09 15.17 19.99
C ALA A 83 -5.13 14.01 20.28
N LEU A 84 -5.39 13.22 21.32
CA LEU A 84 -4.62 12.00 21.60
C LEU A 84 -4.85 10.95 20.50
N LEU A 85 -6.08 10.76 20.05
CA LEU A 85 -6.40 9.87 18.94
C LEU A 85 -5.64 10.28 17.67
N ASP A 86 -5.62 11.59 17.37
CA ASP A 86 -4.88 12.14 16.24
C ASP A 86 -3.36 11.85 16.35
N ALA A 87 -2.79 12.04 17.53
CA ALA A 87 -1.38 11.74 17.79
C ALA A 87 -1.07 10.22 17.67
N LEU A 88 -1.94 9.38 18.24
CA LEU A 88 -1.78 7.92 18.20
C LEU A 88 -1.81 7.37 16.77
N VAL A 89 -2.68 7.90 15.92
CA VAL A 89 -2.74 7.50 14.51
C VAL A 89 -1.44 7.82 13.76
N MET A 90 -0.70 8.85 14.16
CA MET A 90 0.58 9.22 13.52
C MET A 90 1.77 8.38 14.02
N LEU A 91 1.65 7.69 15.17
CA LEU A 91 2.74 6.92 15.78
C LEU A 91 3.41 5.89 14.83
N PRO A 92 2.67 5.14 13.99
CA PRO A 92 3.29 4.15 13.11
C PRO A 92 4.30 4.75 12.12
N LEU A 93 4.19 6.04 11.79
CA LEU A 93 5.17 6.72 10.92
C LEU A 93 6.48 7.03 11.64
N ALA A 94 6.45 7.15 12.96
CA ALA A 94 7.63 7.43 13.77
C ALA A 94 8.43 6.17 14.14
N VAL A 95 7.83 4.98 13.98
CA VAL A 95 8.47 3.72 14.36
C VAL A 95 9.11 3.06 13.12
N PRO A 96 10.39 2.62 13.20
CA PRO A 96 11.01 1.88 12.10
C PRO A 96 10.20 0.63 11.74
N GLY A 97 10.08 0.37 10.42
CA GLY A 97 9.22 -0.71 9.91
C GLY A 97 9.54 -2.08 10.48
N LEU A 98 10.81 -2.43 10.52
CA LEU A 98 11.24 -3.72 11.08
C LEU A 98 10.87 -3.88 12.55
N VAL A 99 10.86 -2.79 13.34
CA VAL A 99 10.48 -2.86 14.77
C VAL A 99 9.00 -3.20 14.91
N LEU A 100 8.12 -2.60 14.10
CA LEU A 100 6.70 -2.98 14.08
C LEU A 100 6.51 -4.43 13.63
N ALA A 101 7.21 -4.84 12.58
CA ALA A 101 7.15 -6.21 12.07
C ALA A 101 7.56 -7.25 13.11
N PHE A 102 8.64 -7.00 13.86
CA PHE A 102 9.03 -7.84 14.99
C PHE A 102 8.00 -7.83 16.12
N GLY A 103 7.35 -6.70 16.38
CA GLY A 103 6.23 -6.61 17.33
C GLY A 103 5.08 -7.53 16.94
N TYR A 104 4.65 -7.51 15.69
CA TYR A 104 3.61 -8.42 15.15
C TYR A 104 4.05 -9.88 15.24
N LEU A 105 5.30 -10.18 14.86
CA LEU A 105 5.84 -11.53 14.95
C LEU A 105 5.85 -12.01 16.40
N ALA A 106 6.23 -11.18 17.37
CA ALA A 106 6.23 -11.52 18.78
C ALA A 106 4.82 -11.86 19.30
N LEU A 107 3.78 -11.19 18.81
CA LEU A 107 2.38 -11.49 19.16
C LEU A 107 1.88 -12.81 18.53
N ALA A 108 2.48 -13.22 17.42
CA ALA A 108 2.11 -14.42 16.66
C ALA A 108 3.02 -15.62 16.90
N GLN A 109 3.95 -15.56 17.88
CA GLN A 109 4.80 -16.68 18.24
C GLN A 109 4.00 -17.87 18.80
N GLU A 110 4.58 -19.05 18.73
CA GLU A 110 4.01 -20.28 19.27
C GLU A 110 3.58 -20.12 20.74
N GLY A 111 2.39 -20.59 21.06
CA GLY A 111 1.79 -20.42 22.40
C GLY A 111 1.15 -19.06 22.66
N ARG A 112 1.16 -18.13 21.69
CA ARG A 112 0.47 -16.83 21.74
C ARG A 112 -0.88 -16.87 21.05
N ALA A 113 -1.74 -15.87 21.35
CA ALA A 113 -3.11 -15.79 20.85
C ALA A 113 -3.21 -15.76 19.31
N PHE A 114 -2.20 -15.25 18.61
CA PHE A 114 -2.17 -15.10 17.14
C PHE A 114 -1.21 -16.08 16.46
N SER A 115 -0.80 -17.15 17.13
CA SER A 115 0.15 -18.14 16.58
C SER A 115 -0.37 -18.85 15.33
N PHE A 116 -1.69 -18.91 15.13
CA PHE A 116 -2.30 -19.47 13.92
C PHE A 116 -2.12 -18.62 12.66
N LEU A 117 -1.63 -17.39 12.79
CA LEU A 117 -1.41 -16.47 11.66
C LEU A 117 0.01 -16.57 11.08
N VAL A 118 0.98 -17.13 11.82
CA VAL A 118 2.38 -17.22 11.40
C VAL A 118 2.92 -18.60 11.77
N GLY A 119 3.87 -19.10 11.02
CA GLY A 119 4.47 -20.41 11.23
C GLY A 119 4.24 -21.36 10.06
N VAL A 120 4.63 -22.63 10.23
CA VAL A 120 4.66 -23.63 9.14
C VAL A 120 3.28 -23.92 8.53
N ASN A 121 2.21 -23.79 9.33
CA ASN A 121 0.82 -24.01 8.88
C ASN A 121 -0.04 -22.75 9.01
N GLY A 122 0.56 -21.57 9.27
CA GLY A 122 -0.17 -20.33 9.47
C GLY A 122 -0.41 -19.59 8.17
N ASN A 123 -1.56 -18.91 8.06
CA ASN A 123 -1.82 -17.99 6.95
C ASN A 123 -1.64 -16.54 7.42
N PRO A 124 -0.55 -15.86 7.05
CA PRO A 124 -0.24 -14.52 7.50
C PRO A 124 -1.05 -13.41 6.79
N ALA A 125 -1.93 -13.75 5.83
CA ALA A 125 -2.61 -12.77 5.00
C ALA A 125 -3.36 -11.71 5.82
N ALA A 126 -4.13 -12.13 6.83
CA ALA A 126 -4.86 -11.20 7.70
C ALA A 126 -3.90 -10.30 8.51
N LEU A 127 -2.81 -10.86 9.02
CA LEU A 127 -1.81 -10.13 9.78
C LEU A 127 -1.05 -9.13 8.88
N LEU A 128 -0.71 -9.52 7.65
CA LEU A 128 -0.08 -8.63 6.67
C LEU A 128 -1.02 -7.48 6.28
N ILE A 129 -2.30 -7.75 6.05
CA ILE A 129 -3.30 -6.70 5.77
C ILE A 129 -3.38 -5.71 6.94
N ILE A 130 -3.44 -6.19 8.18
CA ILE A 130 -3.48 -5.34 9.37
C ILE A 130 -2.19 -4.54 9.53
N ALA A 131 -1.02 -5.17 9.37
CA ALA A 131 0.27 -4.51 9.49
C ALA A 131 0.42 -3.39 8.44
N TYR A 132 0.05 -3.67 7.19
CA TYR A 132 0.06 -2.68 6.11
C TYR A 132 -0.93 -1.54 6.40
N ALA A 133 -2.15 -1.86 6.85
CA ALA A 133 -3.16 -0.86 7.19
C ALA A 133 -2.67 0.05 8.33
N VAL A 134 -2.23 -0.49 9.45
CA VAL A 134 -1.75 0.32 10.59
C VAL A 134 -0.69 1.33 10.16
N ARG A 135 0.20 0.93 9.26
CA ARG A 135 1.27 1.80 8.76
C ARG A 135 0.77 2.85 7.76
N ARG A 136 -0.29 2.58 7.01
CA ARG A 136 -0.81 3.46 5.95
C ARG A 136 -2.03 4.28 6.40
N LEU A 137 -2.66 3.91 7.50
CA LEU A 137 -3.79 4.62 8.10
C LEU A 137 -3.57 6.14 8.21
N PRO A 138 -2.40 6.67 8.62
CA PRO A 138 -2.14 8.10 8.69
C PRO A 138 -2.43 8.85 7.39
N TYR A 139 -2.11 8.29 6.24
CA TYR A 139 -2.33 8.94 4.93
C TYR A 139 -3.82 9.14 4.66
N VAL A 140 -4.63 8.12 4.90
CA VAL A 140 -6.07 8.19 4.70
C VAL A 140 -6.73 9.11 5.72
N VAL A 141 -6.32 9.04 7.00
CA VAL A 141 -6.83 9.95 8.04
C VAL A 141 -6.55 11.41 7.67
N ARG A 142 -5.33 11.75 7.25
CA ARG A 142 -4.99 13.12 6.85
C ARG A 142 -5.77 13.58 5.63
N ALA A 143 -5.95 12.73 4.62
CA ALA A 143 -6.76 13.05 3.45
C ALA A 143 -8.23 13.29 3.83
N ALA A 144 -8.82 12.43 4.68
CA ALA A 144 -10.18 12.55 5.15
C ALA A 144 -10.38 13.79 6.06
N VAL A 145 -9.43 14.08 6.96
CA VAL A 145 -9.44 15.30 7.80
C VAL A 145 -9.43 16.54 6.93
N ALA A 146 -8.54 16.62 5.94
CA ALA A 146 -8.48 17.75 5.01
C ALA A 146 -9.80 17.92 4.23
N GLY A 147 -10.39 16.83 3.76
CA GLY A 147 -11.70 16.87 3.10
C GLY A 147 -12.83 17.36 4.00
N LEU A 148 -12.89 16.86 5.25
CA LEU A 148 -13.89 17.29 6.23
C LEU A 148 -13.73 18.77 6.63
N GLN A 149 -12.50 19.27 6.72
CA GLN A 149 -12.23 20.68 7.03
C GLN A 149 -12.63 21.62 5.88
N GLN A 150 -12.54 21.14 4.64
CA GLN A 150 -12.95 21.90 3.45
C GLN A 150 -14.47 21.83 3.20
N SER A 151 -15.15 20.80 3.70
CA SER A 151 -16.59 20.64 3.53
C SER A 151 -17.37 21.52 4.49
N ASN A 152 -18.45 22.16 3.99
CA ASN A 152 -19.30 22.98 4.83
C ASN A 152 -20.21 22.11 5.71
N VAL A 153 -20.06 22.22 7.02
CA VAL A 153 -20.85 21.48 8.01
C VAL A 153 -22.35 21.78 7.92
N THR A 154 -22.73 22.96 7.44
CA THR A 154 -24.15 23.36 7.31
C THR A 154 -24.95 22.42 6.38
N LEU A 155 -24.32 21.78 5.42
CA LEU A 155 -24.98 20.78 4.55
C LEU A 155 -25.37 19.51 5.32
N GLU A 156 -24.50 19.10 6.25
CA GLU A 156 -24.74 17.97 7.13
C GLU A 156 -25.87 18.28 8.12
N GLU A 157 -25.81 19.47 8.76
CA GLU A 157 -26.82 19.96 9.71
C GLU A 157 -28.18 20.18 9.06
N ALA A 158 -28.24 20.74 7.86
CA ALA A 158 -29.48 20.91 7.10
C ALA A 158 -30.15 19.57 6.81
N ALA A 159 -29.36 18.56 6.39
CA ALA A 159 -29.92 17.21 6.14
C ALA A 159 -30.49 16.58 7.42
N LEU A 160 -29.79 16.71 8.54
CA LEU A 160 -30.26 16.19 9.83
C LEU A 160 -31.52 16.93 10.29
N SER A 161 -31.59 18.25 10.12
CA SER A 161 -32.76 19.08 10.45
C SER A 161 -34.00 18.73 9.59
N LEU A 162 -33.79 18.27 8.37
CA LEU A 162 -34.84 17.75 7.48
C LEU A 162 -35.23 16.29 7.80
N GLY A 163 -34.72 15.71 8.88
CA GLY A 163 -35.07 14.36 9.34
C GLY A 163 -34.30 13.22 8.66
N ALA A 164 -33.21 13.51 7.96
CA ALA A 164 -32.37 12.44 7.40
C ALA A 164 -31.65 11.68 8.54
N PRO A 165 -31.71 10.35 8.59
CA PRO A 165 -30.92 9.59 9.55
C PRO A 165 -29.43 9.76 9.27
N PRO A 166 -28.55 9.71 10.31
CA PRO A 166 -27.09 9.96 10.16
C PRO A 166 -26.42 9.16 9.06
N LEU A 167 -26.80 7.89 8.92
CA LEU A 167 -26.22 7.03 7.86
C LEU A 167 -26.61 7.48 6.44
N ARG A 168 -27.82 8.02 6.26
CA ARG A 168 -28.26 8.56 4.97
C ARG A 168 -27.52 9.86 4.65
N MET A 169 -27.36 10.75 5.65
CA MET A 169 -26.55 11.96 5.53
C MET A 169 -25.10 11.61 5.15
N MET A 170 -24.48 10.67 5.87
CA MET A 170 -23.12 10.20 5.57
C MET A 170 -23.01 9.70 4.12
N ARG A 171 -23.90 8.80 3.67
CA ARG A 171 -23.81 8.18 2.34
C ARG A 171 -24.17 9.12 1.19
N ARG A 172 -25.09 10.06 1.39
CA ARG A 172 -25.60 10.92 0.30
C ARG A 172 -25.02 12.32 0.27
N ILE A 173 -24.39 12.77 1.35
CA ILE A 173 -23.82 14.11 1.45
C ILE A 173 -22.33 14.05 1.78
N ALA A 174 -21.95 13.54 2.94
CA ALA A 174 -20.56 13.58 3.38
C ALA A 174 -19.63 12.75 2.47
N LEU A 175 -19.93 11.48 2.21
CA LEU A 175 -19.08 10.62 1.38
C LEU A 175 -18.87 11.14 -0.05
N PRO A 176 -19.90 11.61 -0.79
CA PRO A 176 -19.69 12.21 -2.10
C PRO A 176 -18.79 13.46 -2.06
N LEU A 177 -18.96 14.32 -1.07
CA LEU A 177 -18.13 15.52 -0.91
C LEU A 177 -16.66 15.19 -0.59
N LEU A 178 -16.42 14.11 0.16
CA LEU A 178 -15.10 13.64 0.56
C LEU A 178 -14.44 12.71 -0.46
N SER A 179 -15.16 12.30 -1.51
CA SER A 179 -14.75 11.22 -2.41
C SER A 179 -13.38 11.46 -3.05
N ALA A 180 -13.06 12.69 -3.46
CA ALA A 180 -11.78 13.02 -4.06
C ALA A 180 -10.62 12.88 -3.04
N ASN A 181 -10.82 13.34 -1.81
CA ASN A 181 -9.82 13.24 -0.73
C ASN A 181 -9.62 11.79 -0.30
N LEU A 182 -10.71 11.01 -0.16
CA LEU A 182 -10.64 9.60 0.19
C LEU A 182 -9.96 8.77 -0.91
N LEU A 183 -10.25 9.06 -2.19
CA LEU A 183 -9.56 8.43 -3.31
C LEU A 183 -8.07 8.74 -3.29
N ALA A 184 -7.68 10.00 -3.08
CA ALA A 184 -6.28 10.39 -3.00
C ALA A 184 -5.56 9.66 -1.84
N GLY A 185 -6.15 9.65 -0.64
CA GLY A 185 -5.62 8.94 0.52
C GLY A 185 -5.55 7.43 0.29
N GLY A 186 -6.58 6.84 -0.31
CA GLY A 186 -6.63 5.41 -0.64
C GLY A 186 -5.58 5.01 -1.68
N ILE A 187 -5.39 5.80 -2.74
CA ILE A 187 -4.34 5.54 -3.76
C ILE A 187 -2.95 5.58 -3.11
N LEU A 188 -2.69 6.55 -2.23
CA LEU A 188 -1.43 6.62 -1.50
C LEU A 188 -1.24 5.41 -0.59
N ALA A 189 -2.27 5.04 0.18
CA ALA A 189 -2.22 3.87 1.04
C ALA A 189 -1.94 2.59 0.24
N PHE A 190 -2.64 2.39 -0.88
CA PHE A 190 -2.42 1.26 -1.78
C PHE A 190 -1.01 1.24 -2.36
N ALA A 191 -0.55 2.37 -2.92
CA ALA A 191 0.77 2.45 -3.55
C ALA A 191 1.89 2.14 -2.55
N PHE A 192 1.83 2.73 -1.36
CA PHE A 192 2.82 2.44 -0.31
C PHE A 192 2.69 1.03 0.28
N ALA A 193 1.49 0.44 0.30
CA ALA A 193 1.30 -0.95 0.72
C ALA A 193 1.90 -1.93 -0.31
N MET A 194 1.76 -1.66 -1.61
CA MET A 194 2.42 -2.44 -2.68
C MET A 194 3.95 -2.44 -2.57
N LEU A 195 4.53 -1.37 -2.02
CA LEU A 195 5.98 -1.20 -1.85
C LEU A 195 6.46 -1.63 -0.44
N GLU A 196 5.59 -2.24 0.38
CA GLU A 196 5.97 -2.62 1.74
C GLU A 196 6.98 -3.76 1.76
N VAL A 197 8.12 -3.51 2.40
CA VAL A 197 9.23 -4.47 2.49
C VAL A 197 9.37 -5.05 3.90
N SER A 198 9.32 -4.18 4.92
CA SER A 198 9.67 -4.55 6.30
C SER A 198 8.77 -5.65 6.88
N ASP A 199 7.45 -5.43 6.79
CA ASP A 199 6.46 -6.37 7.29
C ASP A 199 6.47 -7.66 6.46
N SER A 200 6.64 -7.53 5.14
CA SER A 200 6.76 -8.66 4.22
C SER A 200 7.92 -9.58 4.54
N LEU A 201 9.10 -9.00 4.77
CA LEU A 201 10.32 -9.77 5.05
C LEU A 201 10.19 -10.63 6.30
N ILE A 202 9.52 -10.12 7.33
CA ILE A 202 9.43 -10.75 8.64
C ILE A 202 8.21 -11.68 8.74
N LEU A 203 7.04 -11.26 8.25
CA LEU A 203 5.78 -11.96 8.48
C LEU A 203 5.46 -12.98 7.39
N ALA A 204 5.83 -12.75 6.13
CA ALA A 204 5.64 -13.71 5.05
C ALA A 204 6.75 -14.77 5.07
N GLN A 205 6.59 -15.82 5.86
CA GLN A 205 7.62 -16.84 6.04
C GLN A 205 7.56 -17.96 4.99
N GLN A 206 6.41 -18.22 4.40
CA GLN A 206 6.20 -19.26 3.40
C GLN A 206 6.09 -18.66 2.00
N ALA A 207 6.66 -19.35 1.00
CA ALA A 207 6.73 -18.89 -0.39
C ALA A 207 5.35 -18.59 -1.00
N GLU A 208 4.31 -19.36 -0.63
CA GLU A 208 2.94 -19.18 -1.10
C GLU A 208 2.30 -17.84 -0.65
N HIS A 209 2.84 -17.24 0.41
CA HIS A 209 2.35 -15.97 0.98
C HIS A 209 3.25 -14.77 0.65
N PHE A 210 4.30 -14.96 -0.15
CA PHE A 210 5.20 -13.86 -0.49
C PHE A 210 4.49 -12.78 -1.31
N PRO A 211 4.53 -11.52 -0.89
CA PRO A 211 4.25 -10.40 -1.77
C PRO A 211 5.44 -10.12 -2.70
N ILE A 212 5.25 -9.27 -3.71
CA ILE A 212 6.28 -8.96 -4.73
C ILE A 212 7.62 -8.56 -4.10
N THR A 213 7.61 -7.71 -3.08
CA THR A 213 8.82 -7.23 -2.42
C THR A 213 9.61 -8.35 -1.76
N LYS A 214 8.94 -9.32 -1.14
CA LYS A 214 9.56 -10.50 -0.56
C LYS A 214 10.02 -11.48 -1.65
N ALA A 215 9.27 -11.63 -2.74
CA ALA A 215 9.66 -12.46 -3.87
C ALA A 215 10.92 -11.91 -4.56
N ILE A 216 11.02 -10.58 -4.78
CA ILE A 216 12.24 -9.93 -5.27
C ILE A 216 13.43 -10.26 -4.36
N TYR A 217 13.26 -10.11 -3.04
CA TYR A 217 14.32 -10.43 -2.07
C TYR A 217 14.71 -11.91 -2.10
N ALA A 218 13.75 -12.82 -2.28
CA ALA A 218 14.01 -14.27 -2.40
C ALA A 218 14.79 -14.59 -3.67
N LEU A 219 14.41 -13.99 -4.81
CA LEU A 219 15.11 -14.15 -6.08
C LEU A 219 16.55 -13.66 -6.03
N LEU A 220 16.82 -12.53 -5.38
CA LEU A 220 18.18 -12.00 -5.19
C LEU A 220 19.13 -13.01 -4.50
N ASN A 221 18.59 -13.92 -3.71
CA ASN A 221 19.36 -14.93 -2.98
C ASN A 221 19.41 -16.30 -3.72
N THR A 222 18.88 -16.39 -4.94
CA THR A 222 19.01 -17.58 -5.79
C THR A 222 20.35 -17.60 -6.50
N LEU A 223 20.90 -18.79 -6.71
CA LEU A 223 22.14 -18.96 -7.46
C LEU A 223 21.88 -18.77 -8.97
N GLY A 224 22.89 -18.33 -9.69
CA GLY A 224 22.80 -18.10 -11.15
C GLY A 224 22.31 -16.69 -11.48
N ASN A 225 21.22 -16.58 -12.25
CA ASN A 225 20.63 -15.34 -12.74
C ASN A 225 19.63 -14.67 -11.78
N GLY A 226 19.78 -14.89 -10.48
CA GLY A 226 18.84 -14.37 -9.47
C GLY A 226 18.74 -12.85 -9.44
N TYR A 227 19.84 -12.13 -9.70
CA TYR A 227 19.85 -10.66 -9.77
C TYR A 227 19.05 -10.12 -10.96
N GLU A 228 19.20 -10.76 -12.12
CA GLU A 228 18.52 -10.43 -13.38
C GLU A 228 17.02 -10.70 -13.26
N LEU A 229 16.64 -11.86 -12.71
CA LEU A 229 15.25 -12.22 -12.47
C LEU A 229 14.57 -11.30 -11.43
N ALA A 230 15.25 -11.01 -10.33
CA ALA A 230 14.76 -10.08 -9.32
C ALA A 230 14.56 -8.67 -9.91
N SER A 231 15.50 -8.23 -10.77
CA SER A 231 15.41 -6.94 -11.46
C SER A 231 14.27 -6.92 -12.48
N ALA A 232 14.07 -7.99 -13.24
CA ALA A 232 12.95 -8.13 -14.17
C ALA A 232 11.59 -8.08 -13.44
N LEU A 233 11.47 -8.78 -12.30
CA LEU A 233 10.28 -8.67 -11.44
C LEU A 233 10.11 -7.25 -10.87
N GLY A 234 11.21 -6.59 -10.50
CA GLY A 234 11.22 -5.19 -10.06
C GLY A 234 10.68 -4.24 -11.13
N VAL A 235 11.09 -4.41 -12.40
CA VAL A 235 10.56 -3.62 -13.54
C VAL A 235 9.08 -3.91 -13.75
N TRP A 236 8.64 -5.17 -13.71
CA TRP A 236 7.22 -5.52 -13.77
C TRP A 236 6.43 -4.86 -12.65
N ALA A 237 6.96 -4.85 -11.42
CA ALA A 237 6.32 -4.19 -10.28
C ALA A 237 6.20 -2.67 -10.49
N MET A 238 7.24 -2.01 -11.03
CA MET A 238 7.21 -0.57 -11.34
C MET A 238 6.15 -0.25 -12.40
N VAL A 239 6.09 -1.01 -13.49
CA VAL A 239 5.11 -0.84 -14.57
C VAL A 239 3.69 -1.05 -14.05
N PHE A 240 3.47 -2.14 -13.31
CA PHE A 240 2.18 -2.47 -12.73
C PHE A 240 1.68 -1.41 -11.76
N LEU A 241 2.55 -0.94 -10.85
CA LEU A 241 2.21 0.12 -9.91
C LEU A 241 1.91 1.44 -10.63
N GLY A 242 2.72 1.80 -11.64
CA GLY A 242 2.49 2.97 -12.47
C GLY A 242 1.12 2.94 -13.16
N ILE A 243 0.78 1.81 -13.80
CA ILE A 243 -0.53 1.61 -14.44
C ILE A 243 -1.66 1.71 -13.41
N SER A 244 -1.49 1.09 -12.23
CA SER A 244 -2.49 1.11 -11.17
C SER A 244 -2.77 2.52 -10.67
N ILE A 245 -1.72 3.33 -10.45
CA ILE A 245 -1.84 4.72 -9.99
C ILE A 245 -2.49 5.58 -11.08
N VAL A 246 -2.01 5.50 -12.33
CA VAL A 246 -2.57 6.28 -13.45
C VAL A 246 -4.03 5.90 -13.68
N GLY A 247 -4.35 4.61 -13.63
CA GLY A 247 -5.73 4.12 -13.75
C GLY A 247 -6.63 4.68 -12.64
N ALA A 248 -6.18 4.61 -11.39
CA ALA A 248 -6.93 5.13 -10.25
C ALA A 248 -7.14 6.66 -10.33
N VAL A 249 -6.10 7.43 -10.69
CA VAL A 249 -6.19 8.89 -10.87
C VAL A 249 -7.12 9.24 -12.02
N SER A 250 -7.07 8.52 -13.14
CA SER A 250 -7.93 8.74 -14.28
C SER A 250 -9.41 8.49 -13.97
N LEU A 251 -9.69 7.42 -13.19
CA LEU A 251 -11.05 7.13 -12.73
C LEU A 251 -11.56 8.19 -11.74
N ALA A 252 -10.70 8.68 -10.85
CA ALA A 252 -11.01 9.76 -9.92
C ALA A 252 -11.30 11.07 -10.66
N GLY A 253 -10.48 11.43 -11.66
CA GLY A 253 -10.65 12.64 -12.47
C GLY A 253 -11.96 12.67 -13.27
N LYS A 254 -12.37 11.55 -13.85
CA LYS A 254 -13.66 11.42 -14.58
C LYS A 254 -14.87 11.62 -13.63
N ARG A 255 -14.80 11.17 -12.38
CA ARG A 255 -15.86 11.37 -11.38
C ARG A 255 -15.88 12.79 -10.83
N GLY A 256 -14.73 13.43 -10.64
CA GLY A 256 -14.62 14.83 -10.20
C GLY A 256 -15.17 15.83 -11.24
N GLY A 257 -15.12 15.51 -12.53
CA GLY A 257 -15.70 16.34 -13.60
C GLY A 257 -17.23 16.33 -13.66
N LEU A 258 -17.89 15.31 -13.10
CA LEU A 258 -19.35 15.22 -13.03
C LEU A 258 -20.00 16.14 -11.96
N PHE A 259 -19.20 16.71 -11.06
CA PHE A 259 -19.65 17.65 -10.01
C PHE A 259 -19.23 19.10 -10.29
N ARG A 260 -18.69 19.41 -11.49
CA ARG A 260 -18.49 20.77 -11.98
C ARG A 260 -19.66 21.18 -12.87
N MET A 261 -20.85 21.23 -12.31
CA MET A 261 -21.98 22.00 -12.83
C MET A 261 -22.59 22.81 -11.69
#